data_741947ee7aac11330431bd3517fd58ed
#
_entry.id   741947ee7aac11330431bd3517fd58ed
#
_cell.length_a   1.000
_cell.length_b   1.000
_cell.length_c   1.000
_cell.angle_alpha   90.00
_cell.angle_beta   90.00
_cell.angle_gamma   90.00
#
_symmetry.space_group_name_H-M   'P 1'
#
loop_
_entity.id
_entity.type
_entity.pdbx_description
1 polymer ?
#
loop_
_entity_poly.entity_id
_entity_poly.type
_entity_poly.pdbx_seq_one_letter_code
_entity_poly.pdbx_strand_id
1 'polypeptide(L)'
;QRLIGRSLRAGVDRVALGERQISIDCDVIQADGGTRCAAITGGWVALKLAVQKLMKAGDVISDPLLDPVAAVSCGIYAGQAVLDLDYPEDSEAGVDGNFVMLGSGKLVEVQMSAEGSTFSRDQMGQLMDLAEAGVAQLVAAQLAAVG
;
A
#
# COMPACT_ATOMS: atom_id res chain seq x y z
N GLN A 1 10.11 6.56 4.35
CA GLN A 1 11.08 5.60 3.76
C GLN A 1 10.92 4.19 4.35
N ARG A 2 10.94 4.00 5.69
CA ARG A 2 10.90 2.66 6.32
C ARG A 2 9.62 1.88 6.00
N LEU A 3 8.46 2.53 6.04
CA LEU A 3 7.17 1.91 5.72
C LEU A 3 7.14 1.40 4.28
N ILE A 4 7.45 2.25 3.29
CA ILE A 4 7.43 1.90 1.86
C ILE A 4 8.34 0.70 1.59
N GLY A 5 9.61 0.77 2.02
CA GLY A 5 10.56 -0.31 1.78
C GLY A 5 10.19 -1.63 2.47
N ARG A 6 9.60 -1.58 3.66
CA ARG A 6 9.11 -2.78 4.36
C ARG A 6 7.91 -3.38 3.65
N SER A 7 6.97 -2.54 3.24
CA SER A 7 5.77 -2.95 2.51
C SER A 7 6.10 -3.66 1.22
N LEU A 8 6.94 -3.06 0.38
CA LEU A 8 7.32 -3.66 -0.90
C LEU A 8 8.07 -4.98 -0.73
N ARG A 9 8.94 -5.10 0.29
CA ARG A 9 9.64 -6.36 0.57
C ARG A 9 8.73 -7.51 0.98
N ALA A 10 7.56 -7.24 1.53
CA ALA A 10 6.62 -8.28 1.95
C ALA A 10 6.08 -9.11 0.76
N GLY A 11 6.02 -8.52 -0.43
CA GLY A 11 5.58 -9.19 -1.65
C GLY A 11 6.72 -9.72 -2.53
N VAL A 12 7.97 -9.82 -2.03
CA VAL A 12 9.14 -10.17 -2.84
C VAL A 12 9.86 -11.39 -2.28
N ASP A 13 10.09 -12.39 -3.15
CA ASP A 13 11.06 -13.44 -2.90
C ASP A 13 12.48 -12.91 -3.18
N ARG A 14 13.19 -12.57 -2.10
CA ARG A 14 14.55 -12.02 -2.20
C ARG A 14 15.58 -13.05 -2.64
N VAL A 15 15.31 -14.34 -2.48
CA VAL A 15 16.17 -15.41 -2.97
C VAL A 15 16.08 -15.50 -4.49
N ALA A 16 14.86 -15.48 -5.03
CA ALA A 16 14.63 -15.48 -6.48
C ALA A 16 15.16 -14.18 -7.14
N LEU A 17 15.10 -13.04 -6.45
CA LEU A 17 15.68 -11.79 -6.93
C LEU A 17 17.23 -11.84 -6.98
N GLY A 18 17.86 -12.61 -6.08
CA GLY A 18 19.31 -12.74 -5.97
C GLY A 18 19.98 -11.50 -5.37
N GLU A 19 21.31 -11.39 -5.57
CA GLU A 19 22.14 -10.29 -5.05
C GLU A 19 21.97 -8.99 -5.87
N ARG A 20 20.74 -8.51 -5.99
CA ARG A 20 20.40 -7.30 -6.73
C ARG A 20 19.80 -6.26 -5.81
N GLN A 21 20.05 -5.01 -6.14
CA GLN A 21 19.42 -3.86 -5.48
C GLN A 21 18.54 -3.13 -6.48
N ILE A 22 17.27 -2.92 -6.11
CA ILE A 22 16.35 -2.06 -6.84
C ILE A 22 16.07 -0.86 -5.95
N SER A 23 16.41 0.34 -6.41
CA SER A 23 16.08 1.61 -5.76
C SER A 23 14.79 2.15 -6.36
N ILE A 24 13.87 2.56 -5.48
CA ILE A 24 12.59 3.15 -5.88
C ILE A 24 12.55 4.55 -5.29
N ASP A 25 12.47 5.55 -6.18
CA ASP A 25 12.28 6.93 -5.81
C ASP A 25 10.79 7.28 -5.92
N CYS A 26 10.26 7.86 -4.84
CA CYS A 26 8.87 8.30 -4.78
C CYS A 26 8.87 9.82 -4.72
N ASP A 27 8.55 10.45 -5.84
CA ASP A 27 8.44 11.90 -5.96
C ASP A 27 6.96 12.31 -5.91
N VAL A 28 6.62 13.19 -4.98
CA VAL A 28 5.25 13.67 -4.78
C VAL A 28 5.04 14.92 -5.62
N ILE A 29 4.33 14.78 -6.73
CA ILE A 29 4.01 15.90 -7.63
C ILE A 29 2.88 16.74 -7.06
N GLN A 30 1.86 16.09 -6.51
CA GLN A 30 0.72 16.74 -5.85
C GLN A 30 0.37 15.94 -4.60
N ALA A 31 0.44 16.60 -3.45
CA ALA A 31 0.09 15.99 -2.17
C ALA A 31 -1.41 16.16 -1.87
N ASP A 32 -1.97 15.12 -1.22
CA ASP A 32 -3.28 15.08 -0.64
C ASP A 32 -3.24 14.12 0.55
N GLY A 33 -4.35 13.68 1.13
CA GLY A 33 -4.39 12.58 2.10
C GLY A 33 -3.78 11.29 1.52
N GLY A 34 -3.27 10.42 2.39
CA GLY A 34 -2.78 9.09 1.98
C GLY A 34 -1.50 9.06 1.13
N THR A 35 -0.68 10.11 1.10
CA THR A 35 0.55 10.20 0.29
C THR A 35 1.48 8.98 0.43
N ARG A 36 1.61 8.44 1.66
CA ARG A 36 2.43 7.25 1.92
C ARG A 36 1.83 5.98 1.30
N CYS A 37 0.51 5.88 1.30
CA CYS A 37 -0.23 4.77 0.68
C CYS A 37 -0.08 4.80 -0.84
N ALA A 38 -0.22 5.98 -1.46
CA ALA A 38 0.01 6.18 -2.88
C ALA A 38 1.44 5.80 -3.29
N ALA A 39 2.45 6.17 -2.48
CA ALA A 39 3.84 5.81 -2.72
C ALA A 39 4.10 4.30 -2.66
N ILE A 40 3.44 3.56 -1.76
CA ILE A 40 3.52 2.10 -1.70
C ILE A 40 2.89 1.48 -2.96
N THR A 41 1.68 1.90 -3.29
CA THR A 41 0.91 1.36 -4.40
C THR A 41 1.59 1.61 -5.75
N GLY A 42 2.03 2.84 -6.00
CA GLY A 42 2.80 3.20 -7.20
C GLY A 42 4.21 2.59 -7.23
N GLY A 43 4.85 2.49 -6.06
CA GLY A 43 6.15 1.84 -5.91
C GLY A 43 6.14 0.37 -6.30
N TRP A 44 5.05 -0.36 -6.04
CA TRP A 44 4.91 -1.74 -6.50
C TRP A 44 4.83 -1.82 -8.05
N VAL A 45 4.11 -0.89 -8.69
CA VAL A 45 4.05 -0.83 -10.18
C VAL A 45 5.45 -0.63 -10.76
N ALA A 46 6.21 0.34 -10.22
CA ALA A 46 7.58 0.60 -10.65
C ALA A 46 8.49 -0.63 -10.45
N LEU A 47 8.35 -1.31 -9.30
CA LEU A 47 9.08 -2.54 -9.01
C LEU A 47 8.75 -3.65 -10.00
N LYS A 48 7.46 -3.86 -10.32
CA LYS A 48 7.02 -4.87 -11.30
C LYS A 48 7.60 -4.60 -12.68
N LEU A 49 7.56 -3.36 -13.14
CA LEU A 49 8.13 -2.97 -14.43
C LEU A 49 9.66 -3.17 -14.47
N ALA A 50 10.36 -2.88 -13.38
CA ALA A 50 11.80 -3.14 -13.28
C ALA A 50 12.11 -4.64 -13.34
N VAL A 51 11.35 -5.47 -12.61
CA VAL A 51 11.51 -6.94 -12.64
C VAL A 51 11.21 -7.49 -14.02
N GLN A 52 10.18 -7.02 -14.70
CA GLN A 52 9.88 -7.43 -16.08
C GLN A 52 11.05 -7.14 -17.05
N LYS A 53 11.75 -6.00 -16.87
CA LYS A 53 12.98 -5.71 -17.66
C LYS A 53 14.09 -6.70 -17.37
N LEU A 54 14.34 -7.02 -16.10
CA LEU A 54 15.35 -7.99 -15.70
C LEU A 54 15.05 -9.40 -16.25
N MET A 55 13.79 -9.81 -16.22
CA MET A 55 13.36 -11.09 -16.79
C MET A 55 13.53 -11.12 -18.31
N LYS A 56 13.17 -10.05 -19.02
CA LYS A 56 13.40 -9.93 -20.48
C LYS A 56 14.88 -9.95 -20.86
N ALA A 57 15.76 -9.42 -20.02
CA ALA A 57 17.20 -9.45 -20.21
C ALA A 57 17.82 -10.82 -19.86
N GLY A 58 17.07 -11.73 -19.24
CA GLY A 58 17.59 -13.00 -18.74
C GLY A 58 18.37 -12.91 -17.43
N ASP A 59 18.36 -11.73 -16.80
CA ASP A 59 19.05 -11.50 -15.51
C ASP A 59 18.35 -12.17 -14.33
N VAL A 60 17.01 -12.31 -14.42
CA VAL A 60 16.16 -13.00 -13.45
C VAL A 60 15.36 -14.07 -14.19
N ILE A 61 15.44 -15.32 -13.74
CA ILE A 61 14.86 -16.47 -14.44
C ILE A 61 13.38 -16.67 -14.10
N SER A 62 13.00 -16.41 -12.85
CA SER A 62 11.64 -16.55 -12.36
C SER A 62 11.17 -15.22 -11.75
N ASP A 63 9.86 -14.94 -11.83
CA ASP A 63 9.30 -13.72 -11.23
C ASP A 63 9.48 -13.75 -9.70
N PRO A 64 10.26 -12.85 -9.12
CA PRO A 64 10.45 -12.78 -7.68
C PRO A 64 9.27 -12.10 -6.95
N LEU A 65 8.28 -11.56 -7.66
CA LEU A 65 7.14 -10.92 -7.04
C LEU A 65 6.06 -11.96 -6.73
N LEU A 66 5.87 -12.22 -5.43
CA LEU A 66 4.96 -13.24 -4.93
C LEU A 66 3.50 -12.78 -4.98
N ASP A 67 3.26 -11.49 -4.70
CA ASP A 67 1.93 -10.93 -4.56
C ASP A 67 1.99 -9.40 -4.74
N PRO A 68 0.98 -8.77 -5.37
CA PRO A 68 0.87 -7.32 -5.36
C PRO A 68 0.79 -6.77 -3.93
N VAL A 69 1.36 -5.59 -3.72
CA VAL A 69 1.27 -4.87 -2.45
C VAL A 69 0.63 -3.52 -2.71
N ALA A 70 -0.47 -3.24 -2.03
CA ALA A 70 -1.12 -1.94 -2.10
C ALA A 70 -1.43 -1.42 -0.69
N ALA A 71 -1.65 -0.13 -0.60
CA ALA A 71 -1.98 0.54 0.66
C ALA A 71 -3.05 1.61 0.45
N VAL A 72 -3.88 1.79 1.46
CA VAL A 72 -4.91 2.83 1.48
C VAL A 72 -5.00 3.44 2.88
N SER A 73 -5.40 4.71 2.95
CA SER A 73 -5.77 5.36 4.22
C SER A 73 -7.25 5.10 4.52
N CYS A 74 -7.57 4.90 5.79
CA CYS A 74 -8.95 4.87 6.28
C CYS A 74 -9.00 5.57 7.63
N GLY A 75 -10.13 6.17 7.96
CA GLY A 75 -10.27 6.85 9.24
C GLY A 75 -11.71 7.01 9.69
N ILE A 76 -11.87 7.58 10.88
CA ILE A 76 -13.17 7.99 11.42
C ILE A 76 -13.28 9.51 11.28
N TYR A 77 -14.05 9.96 10.32
CA TYR A 77 -14.35 11.36 10.07
C TYR A 77 -15.82 11.64 10.33
N ALA A 78 -16.12 12.67 11.10
CA ALA A 78 -17.49 13.01 11.51
C ALA A 78 -18.29 11.83 12.10
N GLY A 79 -17.60 10.91 12.81
CA GLY A 79 -18.20 9.72 13.42
C GLY A 79 -18.45 8.55 12.46
N GLN A 80 -18.06 8.66 11.21
CA GLN A 80 -18.24 7.63 10.18
C GLN A 80 -16.89 7.05 9.73
N ALA A 81 -16.86 5.77 9.39
CA ALA A 81 -15.70 5.14 8.77
C ALA A 81 -15.62 5.57 7.30
N VAL A 82 -14.48 6.11 6.91
CA VAL A 82 -14.19 6.63 5.56
C VAL A 82 -12.99 5.94 4.97
N LEU A 83 -13.08 5.61 3.68
CA LEU A 83 -12.02 5.03 2.88
C LEU A 83 -11.33 6.13 2.06
N ASP A 84 -10.00 6.06 1.99
CA ASP A 84 -9.18 6.94 1.14
C ASP A 84 -9.37 8.43 1.51
N LEU A 85 -9.00 8.75 2.76
CA LEU A 85 -9.12 10.11 3.31
C LEU A 85 -8.42 11.12 2.41
N ASP A 86 -9.14 12.17 1.99
CA ASP A 86 -8.53 13.35 1.43
C ASP A 86 -7.91 14.23 2.52
N TYR A 87 -7.21 15.30 2.16
CA TYR A 87 -6.53 16.16 3.12
C TYR A 87 -7.49 16.84 4.12
N PRO A 88 -8.65 17.40 3.70
CA PRO A 88 -9.65 17.91 4.63
C PRO A 88 -10.15 16.86 5.63
N GLU A 89 -10.48 15.68 5.18
CA GLU A 89 -10.94 14.57 6.02
C GLU A 89 -9.84 14.08 6.98
N ASP A 90 -8.61 13.88 6.47
CA ASP A 90 -7.45 13.43 7.24
C ASP A 90 -7.10 14.41 8.36
N SER A 91 -7.15 15.71 8.08
CA SER A 91 -6.82 16.76 9.05
C SER A 91 -7.84 16.91 10.19
N GLU A 92 -9.08 16.49 9.99
CA GLU A 92 -10.17 16.56 10.96
C GLU A 92 -10.61 15.18 11.49
N ALA A 93 -9.99 14.11 10.99
CA ALA A 93 -10.31 12.75 11.42
C ALA A 93 -9.98 12.54 12.89
N GLY A 94 -10.92 12.01 13.65
CA GLY A 94 -10.68 11.62 15.04
C GLY A 94 -9.82 10.36 15.16
N VAL A 95 -9.76 9.58 14.09
CA VAL A 95 -8.91 8.38 13.94
C VAL A 95 -8.44 8.32 12.49
N ASP A 96 -7.14 8.17 12.29
CA ASP A 96 -6.54 7.93 10.99
C ASP A 96 -5.71 6.64 10.99
N GLY A 97 -5.59 6.01 9.84
CA GLY A 97 -4.81 4.79 9.70
C GLY A 97 -4.34 4.52 8.29
N ASN A 98 -3.21 3.82 8.20
CA ASN A 98 -2.69 3.31 6.94
C ASN A 98 -2.72 1.78 6.99
N PHE A 99 -3.32 1.20 5.98
CA PHE A 99 -3.51 -0.24 5.83
C PHE A 99 -2.73 -0.72 4.62
N VAL A 100 -1.77 -1.60 4.85
CA VAL A 100 -0.95 -2.21 3.80
C VAL A 100 -1.29 -3.69 3.72
N MET A 101 -1.70 -4.13 2.54
CA MET A 101 -2.11 -5.52 2.30
C MET A 101 -1.49 -6.08 1.02
N LEU A 102 -1.40 -7.39 0.98
CA LEU A 102 -1.14 -8.14 -0.23
C LEU A 102 -2.44 -8.31 -1.04
N GLY A 103 -2.31 -8.55 -2.34
CA GLY A 103 -3.45 -8.87 -3.21
C GLY A 103 -4.24 -10.10 -2.76
N SER A 104 -3.61 -11.01 -2.03
CA SER A 104 -4.25 -12.16 -1.37
C SER A 104 -5.08 -11.81 -0.13
N GLY A 105 -5.16 -10.52 0.25
CA GLY A 105 -5.85 -10.06 1.46
C GLY A 105 -5.04 -10.20 2.75
N LYS A 106 -3.80 -10.70 2.69
CA LYS A 106 -2.95 -10.81 3.89
C LYS A 106 -2.43 -9.44 4.30
N LEU A 107 -2.43 -9.21 5.61
CA LEU A 107 -1.94 -7.95 6.18
C LEU A 107 -0.42 -7.89 6.17
N VAL A 108 0.12 -6.76 5.74
CA VAL A 108 1.54 -6.43 5.85
C VAL A 108 1.79 -5.50 7.02
N GLU A 109 0.97 -4.45 7.12
CA GLU A 109 1.06 -3.49 8.22
C GLU A 109 -0.29 -2.78 8.40
N VAL A 110 -0.67 -2.58 9.65
CA VAL A 110 -1.80 -1.75 10.04
C VAL A 110 -1.26 -0.74 11.05
N GLN A 111 -1.35 0.53 10.72
CA GLN A 111 -0.94 1.62 11.58
C GLN A 111 -2.13 2.55 11.78
N MET A 112 -2.63 2.64 12.99
CA MET A 112 -3.78 3.48 13.34
C MET A 112 -3.44 4.30 14.56
N SER A 113 -3.91 5.54 14.56
CA SER A 113 -3.86 6.42 15.73
C SER A 113 -5.18 7.15 15.92
N ALA A 114 -5.45 7.53 17.15
CA ALA A 114 -6.57 8.38 17.52
C ALA A 114 -6.03 9.69 18.11
N GLU A 115 -6.49 10.81 17.58
CA GLU A 115 -6.13 12.14 18.05
C GLU A 115 -7.30 12.77 18.79
N GLY A 116 -7.16 12.93 20.12
CA GLY A 116 -8.20 13.52 20.98
C GLY A 116 -9.43 12.67 21.25
N SER A 117 -9.49 11.44 20.72
CA SER A 117 -10.59 10.49 20.91
C SER A 117 -10.06 9.07 21.08
N THR A 118 -10.95 8.08 21.13
CA THR A 118 -10.61 6.65 21.11
C THR A 118 -11.48 5.97 20.07
N PHE A 119 -11.10 4.79 19.62
CA PHE A 119 -11.90 3.98 18.71
C PHE A 119 -12.14 2.57 19.29
N SER A 120 -13.27 2.00 18.94
CA SER A 120 -13.67 0.67 19.36
C SER A 120 -13.11 -0.41 18.45
N ARG A 121 -13.17 -1.68 18.90
CA ARG A 121 -12.85 -2.83 18.05
C ARG A 121 -13.80 -2.95 16.84
N ASP A 122 -15.06 -2.58 17.00
CA ASP A 122 -16.05 -2.60 15.91
C ASP A 122 -15.68 -1.56 14.85
N GLN A 123 -15.28 -0.34 15.25
CA GLN A 123 -14.78 0.67 14.32
C GLN A 123 -13.51 0.21 13.61
N MET A 124 -12.58 -0.44 14.32
CA MET A 124 -11.40 -1.04 13.68
C MET A 124 -11.82 -2.09 12.65
N GLY A 125 -12.80 -2.94 12.95
CA GLY A 125 -13.36 -3.92 12.01
C GLY A 125 -13.90 -3.25 10.75
N GLN A 126 -14.71 -2.20 10.90
CA GLN A 126 -15.26 -1.43 9.77
C GLN A 126 -14.15 -0.83 8.89
N LEU A 127 -13.11 -0.26 9.50
CA LEU A 127 -11.97 0.29 8.76
C LEU A 127 -11.18 -0.80 8.02
N MET A 128 -11.04 -1.98 8.62
CA MET A 128 -10.42 -3.14 7.97
C MET A 128 -11.19 -3.59 6.74
N ASP A 129 -12.52 -3.69 6.84
CA ASP A 129 -13.39 -4.09 5.73
C ASP A 129 -13.32 -3.08 4.56
N LEU A 130 -13.32 -1.78 4.88
CA LEU A 130 -13.13 -0.72 3.89
C LEU A 130 -11.76 -0.78 3.24
N ALA A 131 -10.71 -0.98 4.04
CA ALA A 131 -9.35 -1.08 3.54
C ALA A 131 -9.17 -2.28 2.61
N GLU A 132 -9.74 -3.44 2.94
CA GLU A 132 -9.71 -4.63 2.08
C GLU A 132 -10.37 -4.35 0.73
N ALA A 133 -11.54 -3.72 0.73
CA ALA A 133 -12.25 -3.34 -0.49
C ALA A 133 -11.45 -2.33 -1.33
N GLY A 134 -10.84 -1.34 -0.70
CA GLY A 134 -9.99 -0.34 -1.36
C GLY A 134 -8.72 -0.95 -1.96
N VAL A 135 -8.03 -1.80 -1.19
CA VAL A 135 -6.83 -2.50 -1.65
C VAL A 135 -7.14 -3.40 -2.84
N ALA A 136 -8.27 -4.11 -2.84
CA ALA A 136 -8.67 -4.93 -3.98
C ALA A 136 -8.82 -4.12 -5.29
N GLN A 137 -9.38 -2.91 -5.21
CA GLN A 137 -9.49 -2.00 -6.35
C GLN A 137 -8.11 -1.49 -6.81
N LEU A 138 -7.25 -1.12 -5.87
CA LEU A 138 -5.88 -0.68 -6.18
C LEU A 138 -5.05 -1.78 -6.82
N VAL A 139 -5.15 -3.02 -6.34
CA VAL A 139 -4.49 -4.18 -6.94
C VAL A 139 -4.97 -4.42 -8.37
N ALA A 140 -6.27 -4.32 -8.62
CA ALA A 140 -6.80 -4.43 -9.98
C ALA A 140 -6.23 -3.34 -10.91
N ALA A 141 -6.11 -2.10 -10.43
CA ALA A 141 -5.50 -1.00 -11.17
C ALA A 141 -3.99 -1.23 -11.41
N GLN A 142 -3.25 -1.72 -10.39
CA GLN A 142 -1.83 -2.07 -10.53
C GLN A 142 -1.61 -3.12 -11.63
N LEU A 143 -2.41 -4.20 -11.61
CA LEU A 143 -2.31 -5.28 -12.59
C LEU A 143 -2.63 -4.78 -14.01
N ALA A 144 -3.64 -3.93 -14.15
CA ALA A 144 -3.97 -3.30 -15.44
C ALA A 144 -2.84 -2.39 -15.96
N ALA A 145 -2.11 -1.72 -15.06
CA ALA A 145 -1.02 -0.81 -15.42
C ALA A 145 0.25 -1.52 -15.90
N VAL A 146 0.45 -2.78 -15.49
CA VAL A 146 1.69 -3.53 -15.82
C VAL A 146 1.51 -4.57 -16.94
N GLY A 147 0.29 -4.77 -17.42
CA GLY A 147 -0.04 -5.65 -18.57
C GLY A 147 -0.19 -7.10 -18.17
#